data_79c6672dd8f4a40161167bcc03f28797
#
_entry.id   79c6672dd8f4a40161167bcc03f28797
#
_cell.length_a   1.000
_cell.length_b   1.000
_cell.length_c   1.000
_cell.angle_alpha   90.00
_cell.angle_beta   90.00
_cell.angle_gamma   90.00
#
_symmetry.space_group_name_H-M   'P 1'
#
loop_
_entity.id
_entity.type
_entity.pdbx_description
1 polymer ?
#
loop_
_entity_poly.entity_id
_entity_poly.type
_entity_poly.pdbx_seq_one_letter_code
_entity_poly.pdbx_strand_id
1 'polypeptide(L)'
;MLGIGGAIFYVPFLYGTGMELLSAITTALLLNIVTSGSAAMLYLRKKMVDLQVAVPLILFAAVGTQIGGYLARLTPVNILLLIFSIQMLFIGTEMLFARFEKFYRGKEISGKKKKILIIIGGFVIGILSGLLGVGGGSFVVPMLIVLGYGVKCAAATSGFVVVFASLAAFLAHVWTWEPDTTLVLYIIVASFLGAQIGSRLMYSRIKAGTLRKILGVMLLVMAARILQGLLS
;
A
#
# COMPACT_ATOMS: atom_id res chain seq x y z
N MET A 1 8.40 -1.84 -7.44
CA MET A 1 8.64 -0.85 -8.50
C MET A 1 7.44 0.01 -8.85
N LEU A 2 6.23 -0.38 -8.51
CA LEU A 2 5.02 0.44 -8.70
C LEU A 2 4.71 1.35 -7.49
N GLY A 3 5.49 1.29 -6.42
CA GLY A 3 5.30 2.11 -5.21
C GLY A 3 4.04 1.80 -4.39
N ILE A 4 3.34 0.70 -4.70
CA ILE A 4 2.05 0.37 -4.09
C ILE A 4 2.22 -0.36 -2.75
N GLY A 5 3.37 -1.00 -2.53
CA GLY A 5 3.58 -1.91 -1.42
C GLY A 5 2.93 -3.28 -1.66
N GLY A 6 3.37 -4.28 -0.90
CA GLY A 6 2.87 -5.65 -1.02
C GLY A 6 1.65 -5.96 -0.15
N ALA A 7 1.35 -5.13 0.84
CA ALA A 7 0.34 -5.42 1.87
C ALA A 7 -1.07 -5.66 1.30
N ILE A 8 -1.43 -4.98 0.21
CA ILE A 8 -2.71 -5.17 -0.48
C ILE A 8 -2.91 -6.62 -0.98
N PHE A 9 -1.84 -7.36 -1.23
CA PHE A 9 -1.88 -8.78 -1.59
C PHE A 9 -1.72 -9.69 -0.37
N TYR A 10 -0.90 -9.28 0.61
CA TYR A 10 -0.62 -10.09 1.80
C TYR A 10 -1.85 -10.24 2.68
N VAL A 11 -2.62 -9.18 2.92
CA VAL A 11 -3.81 -9.23 3.78
C VAL A 11 -4.82 -10.28 3.31
N PRO A 12 -5.32 -10.26 2.06
CA PRO A 12 -6.30 -11.26 1.62
C PRO A 12 -5.71 -12.67 1.51
N PHE A 13 -4.42 -12.78 1.21
CA PHE A 13 -3.75 -14.07 1.18
C PHE A 13 -3.69 -14.70 2.59
N LEU A 14 -3.22 -13.95 3.59
CA LEU A 14 -3.12 -14.41 4.97
C LEU A 14 -4.50 -14.68 5.57
N TYR A 15 -5.47 -13.82 5.32
CA TYR A 15 -6.85 -14.04 5.74
C TYR A 15 -7.45 -15.31 5.10
N GLY A 16 -7.17 -15.56 3.82
CA GLY A 16 -7.60 -16.76 3.09
C GLY A 16 -6.97 -18.07 3.61
N THR A 17 -5.85 -18.02 4.34
CA THR A 17 -5.27 -19.19 5.03
C THR A 17 -5.92 -19.47 6.39
N GLY A 18 -6.95 -18.70 6.78
CA GLY A 18 -7.66 -18.87 8.06
C GLY A 18 -7.10 -18.01 9.21
N MET A 19 -6.15 -17.10 8.92
CA MET A 19 -5.67 -16.15 9.93
C MET A 19 -6.75 -15.11 10.22
N GLU A 20 -6.90 -14.72 11.49
CA GLU A 20 -7.78 -13.63 11.89
C GLU A 20 -7.42 -12.34 11.15
N LEU A 21 -8.43 -11.54 10.74
CA LEU A 21 -8.22 -10.37 9.87
C LEU A 21 -7.24 -9.36 10.47
N LEU A 22 -7.36 -9.03 11.76
CA LEU A 22 -6.47 -8.07 12.41
C LEU A 22 -5.03 -8.57 12.49
N SER A 23 -4.85 -9.87 12.76
CA SER A 23 -3.54 -10.52 12.74
C SER A 23 -2.95 -10.57 11.33
N ALA A 24 -3.77 -10.85 10.31
CA ALA A 24 -3.37 -10.80 8.90
C ALA A 24 -2.94 -9.38 8.48
N ILE A 25 -3.68 -8.34 8.90
CA ILE A 25 -3.34 -6.92 8.70
C ILE A 25 -1.98 -6.60 9.32
N THR A 26 -1.78 -6.96 10.59
CA THR A 26 -0.54 -6.65 11.31
C THR A 26 0.67 -7.36 10.71
N THR A 27 0.51 -8.63 10.38
CA THR A 27 1.55 -9.42 9.69
C THR A 27 1.86 -8.85 8.31
N ALA A 28 0.84 -8.48 7.52
CA ALA A 28 1.02 -7.88 6.21
C ALA A 28 1.77 -6.53 6.28
N LEU A 29 1.51 -5.71 7.30
CA LEU A 29 2.23 -4.46 7.53
C LEU A 29 3.71 -4.71 7.83
N LEU A 30 4.03 -5.72 8.65
CA LEU A 30 5.42 -6.11 8.92
C LEU A 30 6.14 -6.55 7.65
N LEU A 31 5.51 -7.42 6.86
CA LEU A 31 6.05 -7.85 5.56
C LEU A 31 6.26 -6.68 4.60
N ASN A 32 5.35 -5.71 4.62
CA ASN A 32 5.42 -4.52 3.78
C ASN A 32 6.58 -3.61 4.17
N ILE A 33 6.90 -3.48 5.47
CA ILE A 33 8.10 -2.76 5.94
C ILE A 33 9.36 -3.41 5.37
N VAL A 34 9.48 -4.73 5.46
CA VAL A 34 10.65 -5.47 4.97
C VAL A 34 10.80 -5.34 3.46
N THR A 35 9.73 -5.58 2.70
CA THR A 35 9.76 -5.58 1.24
C THR A 35 9.91 -4.18 0.66
N SER A 36 9.20 -3.19 1.19
CA SER A 36 9.29 -1.80 0.73
C SER A 36 10.57 -1.11 1.20
N GLY A 37 11.11 -1.47 2.37
CA GLY A 37 12.33 -0.90 2.94
C GLY A 37 13.56 -1.11 2.04
N SER A 38 13.71 -2.32 1.49
CA SER A 38 14.80 -2.62 0.55
C SER A 38 14.73 -1.77 -0.72
N ALA A 39 13.54 -1.55 -1.26
CA ALA A 39 13.31 -0.72 -2.45
C ALA A 39 13.50 0.77 -2.13
N ALA A 40 13.01 1.23 -0.99
CA ALA A 40 13.11 2.63 -0.54
C ALA A 40 14.56 3.08 -0.39
N MET A 41 15.42 2.22 0.19
CA MET A 41 16.85 2.51 0.31
C MET A 41 17.52 2.72 -1.05
N LEU A 42 17.17 1.91 -2.06
CA LEU A 42 17.69 2.07 -3.42
C LEU A 42 17.21 3.38 -4.05
N TYR A 43 15.93 3.74 -3.87
CA TYR A 43 15.37 4.98 -4.42
C TYR A 43 15.95 6.23 -3.77
N LEU A 44 16.22 6.20 -2.47
CA LEU A 44 16.93 7.27 -1.76
C LEU A 44 18.35 7.46 -2.30
N ARG A 45 19.12 6.38 -2.43
CA ARG A 45 20.48 6.44 -2.99
C ARG A 45 20.52 7.00 -4.41
N LYS A 46 19.47 6.70 -5.20
CA LYS A 46 19.34 7.24 -6.58
C LYS A 46 18.73 8.64 -6.65
N LYS A 47 18.47 9.29 -5.51
CA LYS A 47 17.86 10.63 -5.40
C LYS A 47 16.53 10.75 -6.18
N MET A 48 15.75 9.67 -6.22
CA MET A 48 14.47 9.63 -6.92
C MET A 48 13.27 10.02 -6.03
N VAL A 49 13.50 10.15 -4.72
CA VAL A 49 12.49 10.47 -3.71
C VAL A 49 12.44 11.98 -3.49
N ASP A 50 11.25 12.57 -3.60
CA ASP A 50 11.02 13.97 -3.22
C ASP A 50 10.71 14.03 -1.71
N LEU A 51 11.73 14.37 -0.92
CA LEU A 51 11.62 14.47 0.54
C LEU A 51 10.71 15.63 1.00
N GLN A 52 10.58 16.70 0.20
CA GLN A 52 9.72 17.83 0.55
C GLN A 52 8.25 17.44 0.61
N VAL A 53 7.87 16.44 -0.17
CA VAL A 53 6.52 15.87 -0.19
C VAL A 53 6.41 14.64 0.70
N ALA A 54 7.44 13.80 0.71
CA ALA A 54 7.44 12.56 1.50
C ALA A 54 7.31 12.83 3.01
N VAL A 55 8.05 13.81 3.53
CA VAL A 55 8.05 14.10 4.98
C VAL A 55 6.67 14.54 5.49
N PRO A 56 6.00 15.54 4.91
CA PRO A 56 4.64 15.88 5.31
C PRO A 56 3.65 14.71 5.16
N LEU A 57 3.73 13.96 4.07
CA LEU A 57 2.89 12.77 3.87
C LEU A 57 3.07 11.75 4.99
N ILE A 58 4.31 11.45 5.38
CA ILE A 58 4.62 10.50 6.44
C ILE A 58 4.05 10.99 7.77
N LEU A 59 4.27 12.27 8.14
CA LEU A 59 3.80 12.81 9.40
C LEU A 59 2.28 12.75 9.53
N PHE A 60 1.55 13.22 8.50
CA PHE A 60 0.09 13.21 8.55
C PHE A 60 -0.49 11.80 8.37
N ALA A 61 0.15 10.94 7.57
CA ALA A 61 -0.22 9.53 7.48
C ALA A 61 0.00 8.81 8.81
N ALA A 62 1.09 9.07 9.53
CA ALA A 62 1.34 8.47 10.83
C ALA A 62 0.23 8.81 11.85
N VAL A 63 -0.22 10.06 11.90
CA VAL A 63 -1.36 10.46 12.73
C VAL A 63 -2.64 9.75 12.27
N GLY A 64 -2.91 9.77 10.98
CA GLY A 64 -4.09 9.10 10.40
C GLY A 64 -4.10 7.59 10.67
N THR A 65 -2.94 6.91 10.61
CA THR A 65 -2.88 5.46 10.86
C THR A 65 -3.20 5.07 12.30
N GLN A 66 -2.89 5.92 13.29
CA GLN A 66 -3.29 5.65 14.68
C GLN A 66 -4.81 5.68 14.81
N ILE A 67 -5.45 6.66 14.20
CA ILE A 67 -6.91 6.76 14.18
C ILE A 67 -7.51 5.57 13.40
N GLY A 68 -6.97 5.26 12.23
CA GLY A 68 -7.41 4.13 11.40
C GLY A 68 -7.28 2.79 12.12
N GLY A 69 -6.15 2.55 12.80
CA GLY A 69 -5.92 1.33 13.58
C GLY A 69 -6.85 1.20 14.79
N TYR A 70 -7.16 2.32 15.45
CA TYR A 70 -8.17 2.34 16.50
C TYR A 70 -9.57 2.00 15.95
N LEU A 71 -9.97 2.63 14.85
CA LEU A 71 -11.24 2.35 14.17
C LEU A 71 -11.34 0.91 13.68
N ALA A 72 -10.24 0.31 13.21
CA ALA A 72 -10.22 -1.08 12.75
C ALA A 72 -10.67 -2.07 13.85
N ARG A 73 -10.29 -1.80 15.10
CA ARG A 73 -10.68 -2.64 16.25
C ARG A 73 -12.16 -2.51 16.61
N LEU A 74 -12.75 -1.36 16.33
CA LEU A 74 -14.17 -1.08 16.62
C LEU A 74 -15.09 -1.50 15.47
N THR A 75 -14.53 -1.73 14.29
CA THR A 75 -15.30 -2.00 13.07
C THR A 75 -15.51 -3.50 12.90
N PRO A 76 -16.75 -3.97 12.68
CA PRO A 76 -17.01 -5.37 12.36
C PRO A 76 -16.20 -5.85 11.16
N VAL A 77 -15.71 -7.10 11.22
CA VAL A 77 -14.87 -7.72 10.16
C VAL A 77 -15.51 -7.61 8.77
N ASN A 78 -16.82 -7.82 8.67
CA ASN A 78 -17.55 -7.75 7.39
C ASN A 78 -17.46 -6.35 6.76
N ILE A 79 -17.51 -5.29 7.57
CA ILE A 79 -17.38 -3.91 7.08
C ILE A 79 -15.94 -3.64 6.62
N LEU A 80 -14.95 -4.10 7.37
CA LEU A 80 -13.55 -3.99 6.98
C LEU A 80 -13.28 -4.71 5.65
N LEU A 81 -13.79 -5.93 5.48
CA LEU A 81 -13.67 -6.71 4.25
C LEU A 81 -14.38 -6.03 3.08
N LEU A 82 -15.54 -5.41 3.31
CA LEU A 82 -16.26 -4.66 2.29
C LEU A 82 -15.43 -3.45 1.81
N ILE A 83 -14.95 -2.62 2.76
CA ILE A 83 -14.11 -1.46 2.43
C ILE A 83 -12.83 -1.89 1.71
N PHE A 84 -12.21 -2.99 2.17
CA PHE A 84 -11.01 -3.56 1.55
C PHE A 84 -11.28 -4.02 0.11
N SER A 85 -12.42 -4.67 -0.13
CA SER A 85 -12.84 -5.13 -1.47
C SER A 85 -13.08 -3.95 -2.41
N ILE A 86 -13.75 -2.89 -1.95
CA ILE A 86 -13.97 -1.66 -2.72
C ILE A 86 -12.63 -1.02 -3.08
N GLN A 87 -11.70 -0.96 -2.14
CA GLN A 87 -10.35 -0.47 -2.39
C GLN A 87 -9.62 -1.30 -3.46
N MET A 88 -9.68 -2.63 -3.36
CA MET A 88 -9.05 -3.52 -4.34
C MET A 88 -9.66 -3.36 -5.74
N LEU A 89 -11.00 -3.22 -5.85
CA LEU A 89 -11.68 -2.92 -7.11
C LEU A 89 -11.21 -1.59 -7.70
N PHE A 90 -11.13 -0.54 -6.89
CA PHE A 90 -10.67 0.77 -7.33
C PHE A 90 -9.23 0.72 -7.85
N ILE A 91 -8.32 0.12 -7.11
CA ILE A 91 -6.91 0.03 -7.49
C ILE A 91 -6.72 -0.93 -8.67
N GLY A 92 -7.42 -2.07 -8.69
CA GLY A 92 -7.37 -3.03 -9.78
C GLY A 92 -7.82 -2.42 -11.11
N THR A 93 -8.92 -1.66 -11.10
CA THR A 93 -9.40 -0.94 -12.29
C THR A 93 -8.43 0.17 -12.71
N GLU A 94 -7.86 0.93 -11.77
CA GLU A 94 -6.86 1.94 -12.10
C GLU A 94 -5.59 1.31 -12.70
N MET A 95 -5.15 0.15 -12.19
CA MET A 95 -4.02 -0.58 -12.75
C MET A 95 -4.26 -1.08 -14.17
N LEU A 96 -5.49 -1.46 -14.51
CA LEU A 96 -5.85 -1.91 -15.86
C LEU A 96 -5.93 -0.76 -16.86
N PHE A 97 -6.57 0.35 -16.48
CA PHE A 97 -6.93 1.41 -17.40
C PHE A 97 -6.00 2.62 -17.37
N ALA A 98 -5.15 2.76 -16.34
CA ALA A 98 -4.23 3.89 -16.16
C ALA A 98 -4.90 5.26 -16.27
N ARG A 99 -6.12 5.40 -15.73
CA ARG A 99 -6.96 6.59 -15.89
C ARG A 99 -6.31 7.85 -15.31
N PHE A 100 -5.77 7.76 -14.09
CA PHE A 100 -5.11 8.90 -13.45
C PHE A 100 -3.89 9.37 -14.24
N GLU A 101 -3.05 8.44 -14.71
CA GLU A 101 -1.89 8.79 -15.50
C GLU A 101 -2.27 9.50 -16.81
N LYS A 102 -3.31 9.00 -17.51
CA LYS A 102 -3.78 9.60 -18.76
C LYS A 102 -4.44 10.96 -18.57
N PHE A 103 -5.25 11.10 -17.50
CA PHE A 103 -6.07 12.30 -17.28
C PHE A 103 -5.28 13.48 -16.68
N TYR A 104 -4.34 13.19 -15.76
CA TYR A 104 -3.58 14.22 -15.04
C TYR A 104 -2.18 14.47 -15.60
N ARG A 105 -1.79 13.76 -16.65
CA ARG A 105 -0.47 13.93 -17.27
C ARG A 105 -0.27 15.37 -17.74
N GLY A 106 0.77 16.03 -17.18
CA GLY A 106 1.12 17.42 -17.54
C GLY A 106 0.30 18.50 -16.85
N LYS A 107 -0.63 18.17 -15.94
CA LYS A 107 -1.30 19.15 -15.10
C LYS A 107 -0.49 19.36 -13.81
N GLU A 108 -0.03 20.57 -13.58
CA GLU A 108 0.65 20.94 -12.35
C GLU A 108 -0.29 21.66 -11.39
N ILE A 109 -0.42 21.16 -10.18
CA ILE A 109 -1.08 21.87 -9.09
C ILE A 109 0.01 22.56 -8.29
N SER A 110 -0.01 23.89 -8.27
CA SER A 110 1.03 24.71 -7.66
C SER A 110 0.58 25.38 -6.34
N GLY A 111 1.55 25.79 -5.54
CA GLY A 111 1.39 26.68 -4.40
C GLY A 111 0.65 26.08 -3.19
N LYS A 112 -0.19 26.89 -2.55
CA LYS A 112 -0.92 26.55 -1.31
C LYS A 112 -1.83 25.33 -1.50
N LYS A 113 -2.48 25.17 -2.66
CA LYS A 113 -3.36 24.03 -2.95
C LYS A 113 -2.62 22.71 -2.90
N LYS A 114 -1.38 22.66 -3.43
CA LYS A 114 -0.54 21.46 -3.40
C LYS A 114 -0.22 21.03 -1.96
N LYS A 115 0.17 21.98 -1.10
CA LYS A 115 0.47 21.72 0.31
C LYS A 115 -0.76 21.18 1.07
N ILE A 116 -1.92 21.79 0.88
CA ILE A 116 -3.18 21.38 1.51
C ILE A 116 -3.55 19.95 1.07
N LEU A 117 -3.45 19.63 -0.22
CA LEU A 117 -3.73 18.29 -0.74
C LEU A 117 -2.77 17.23 -0.18
N ILE A 118 -1.49 17.59 0.04
CA ILE A 118 -0.50 16.69 0.65
C ILE A 118 -0.89 16.39 2.11
N ILE A 119 -1.29 17.40 2.87
CA ILE A 119 -1.67 17.27 4.28
C ILE A 119 -2.95 16.44 4.42
N ILE A 120 -4.02 16.87 3.76
CA ILE A 120 -5.33 16.20 3.84
C ILE A 120 -5.23 14.80 3.24
N GLY A 121 -4.60 14.67 2.08
CA GLY A 121 -4.40 13.38 1.43
C GLY A 121 -3.57 12.42 2.26
N GLY A 122 -2.46 12.90 2.86
CA GLY A 122 -1.65 12.10 3.78
C GLY A 122 -2.46 11.60 4.98
N PHE A 123 -3.27 12.47 5.59
CA PHE A 123 -4.11 12.11 6.72
C PHE A 123 -5.18 11.07 6.35
N VAL A 124 -5.93 11.29 5.26
CA VAL A 124 -6.96 10.35 4.78
C VAL A 124 -6.34 9.02 4.37
N ILE A 125 -5.23 9.04 3.62
CA ILE A 125 -4.49 7.83 3.25
C ILE A 125 -3.99 7.10 4.50
N GLY A 126 -3.55 7.84 5.51
CA GLY A 126 -3.17 7.29 6.79
C GLY A 126 -4.30 6.54 7.48
N ILE A 127 -5.49 7.14 7.58
CA ILE A 127 -6.68 6.48 8.16
C ILE A 127 -6.98 5.18 7.40
N LEU A 128 -7.04 5.22 6.07
CA LEU A 128 -7.29 4.03 5.26
C LEU A 128 -6.18 2.97 5.42
N SER A 129 -4.93 3.41 5.53
CA SER A 129 -3.79 2.52 5.76
C SER A 129 -3.86 1.82 7.11
N GLY A 130 -4.20 2.56 8.17
CA GLY A 130 -4.39 2.01 9.50
C GLY A 130 -5.60 1.09 9.60
N LEU A 131 -6.71 1.46 8.94
CA LEU A 131 -7.94 0.68 8.94
C LEU A 131 -7.79 -0.67 8.20
N LEU A 132 -7.11 -0.67 7.06
CA LEU A 132 -7.06 -1.81 6.13
C LEU A 132 -5.71 -2.51 6.08
N GLY A 133 -4.69 -1.97 6.72
CA GLY A 133 -3.36 -2.58 6.75
C GLY A 133 -2.59 -2.55 5.43
N VAL A 134 -2.92 -1.65 4.50
CA VAL A 134 -2.35 -1.63 3.13
C VAL A 134 -1.06 -0.81 3.02
N GLY A 135 -0.67 -0.07 4.07
CA GLY A 135 0.53 0.78 4.05
C GLY A 135 0.41 2.03 3.17
N GLY A 136 -0.78 2.35 2.65
CA GLY A 136 -1.10 3.59 1.95
C GLY A 136 -0.55 3.77 0.53
N GLY A 137 0.40 2.96 0.08
CA GLY A 137 1.10 3.14 -1.21
C GLY A 137 0.19 3.13 -2.42
N SER A 138 -0.86 2.35 -2.37
CA SER A 138 -1.88 2.24 -3.41
C SER A 138 -2.62 3.56 -3.69
N PHE A 139 -2.69 4.45 -2.72
CA PHE A 139 -3.31 5.78 -2.85
C PHE A 139 -2.28 6.90 -3.04
N VAL A 140 -1.08 6.75 -2.46
CA VAL A 140 -0.02 7.77 -2.57
C VAL A 140 0.43 7.95 -4.02
N VAL A 141 0.59 6.86 -4.79
CA VAL A 141 1.01 6.97 -6.20
C VAL A 141 0.01 7.76 -7.04
N PRO A 142 -1.31 7.42 -7.09
CA PRO A 142 -2.29 8.21 -7.81
C PRO A 142 -2.33 9.67 -7.35
N MET A 143 -2.27 9.91 -6.05
CA MET A 143 -2.27 11.26 -5.50
C MET A 143 -1.07 12.08 -5.99
N LEU A 144 0.13 11.52 -5.99
CA LEU A 144 1.32 12.21 -6.49
C LEU A 144 1.25 12.50 -7.99
N ILE A 145 0.64 11.58 -8.77
CA ILE A 145 0.40 11.81 -10.20
C ILE A 145 -0.57 12.99 -10.41
N VAL A 146 -1.65 13.06 -9.63
CA VAL A 146 -2.59 14.18 -9.63
C VAL A 146 -1.90 15.51 -9.26
N LEU A 147 -0.92 15.47 -8.35
CA LEU A 147 -0.11 16.62 -7.97
C LEU A 147 0.96 17.01 -9.00
N GLY A 148 0.98 16.36 -10.18
CA GLY A 148 1.88 16.68 -11.29
C GLY A 148 3.23 15.96 -11.25
N TYR A 149 3.44 15.01 -10.34
CA TYR A 149 4.69 14.23 -10.28
C TYR A 149 4.76 13.19 -11.40
N GLY A 150 5.93 13.07 -12.01
CA GLY A 150 6.19 11.98 -12.96
C GLY A 150 6.10 10.60 -12.30
N VAL A 151 5.60 9.61 -13.04
CA VAL A 151 5.31 8.25 -12.53
C VAL A 151 6.49 7.61 -11.78
N LYS A 152 7.72 7.81 -12.27
CA LYS A 152 8.93 7.26 -11.62
C LYS A 152 9.21 7.91 -10.26
N CYS A 153 9.09 9.23 -10.17
CA CYS A 153 9.25 9.98 -8.92
C CYS A 153 8.10 9.66 -7.96
N ALA A 154 6.85 9.61 -8.44
CA ALA A 154 5.68 9.24 -7.66
C ALA A 154 5.83 7.83 -7.05
N ALA A 155 6.25 6.85 -7.83
CA ALA A 155 6.47 5.48 -7.36
C ALA A 155 7.62 5.38 -6.34
N ALA A 156 8.72 6.12 -6.55
CA ALA A 156 9.86 6.14 -5.64
C ALA A 156 9.51 6.82 -4.30
N THR A 157 8.86 7.97 -4.37
CA THR A 157 8.41 8.74 -3.19
C THR A 157 7.33 7.96 -2.42
N SER A 158 6.38 7.34 -3.11
CA SER A 158 5.38 6.47 -2.48
C SER A 158 6.03 5.28 -1.78
N GLY A 159 6.96 4.58 -2.43
CA GLY A 159 7.67 3.45 -1.81
C GLY A 159 8.39 3.83 -0.52
N PHE A 160 8.96 5.05 -0.46
CA PHE A 160 9.55 5.58 0.76
C PHE A 160 8.51 5.90 1.83
N VAL A 161 7.42 6.58 1.48
CA VAL A 161 6.30 6.90 2.39
C VAL A 161 5.68 5.63 2.97
N VAL A 162 5.51 4.60 2.16
CA VAL A 162 4.93 3.30 2.56
C VAL A 162 5.67 2.64 3.70
N VAL A 163 7.01 2.71 3.73
CA VAL A 163 7.80 2.11 4.82
C VAL A 163 7.38 2.70 6.17
N PHE A 164 7.35 4.03 6.25
CA PHE A 164 7.02 4.73 7.50
C PHE A 164 5.53 4.66 7.83
N ALA A 165 4.66 4.74 6.82
CA ALA A 165 3.22 4.58 7.02
C ALA A 165 2.89 3.15 7.50
N SER A 166 3.55 2.13 6.94
CA SER A 166 3.38 0.74 7.40
C SER A 166 3.94 0.53 8.80
N LEU A 167 5.06 1.17 9.14
CA LEU A 167 5.61 1.13 10.50
C LEU A 167 4.65 1.77 11.51
N ALA A 168 4.14 2.95 11.20
CA ALA A 168 3.15 3.62 12.05
C ALA A 168 1.86 2.81 12.20
N ALA A 169 1.38 2.19 11.11
CA ALA A 169 0.21 1.32 11.14
C ALA A 169 0.48 0.01 11.91
N PHE A 170 1.66 -0.58 11.77
CA PHE A 170 2.07 -1.75 12.55
C PHE A 170 2.05 -1.45 14.05
N LEU A 171 2.63 -0.31 14.46
CA LEU A 171 2.60 0.13 15.86
C LEU A 171 1.17 0.35 16.39
N ALA A 172 0.23 0.75 15.54
CA ALA A 172 -1.17 0.89 15.91
C ALA A 172 -1.86 -0.47 16.18
N HIS A 173 -1.41 -1.54 15.53
CA HIS A 173 -2.01 -2.88 15.61
C HIS A 173 -1.25 -3.88 16.51
N VAL A 174 0.04 -3.62 16.82
CA VAL A 174 0.92 -4.58 17.50
C VAL A 174 0.40 -5.05 18.87
N TRP A 175 -0.38 -4.25 19.56
CA TRP A 175 -0.91 -4.55 20.89
C TRP A 175 -1.96 -5.68 20.92
N THR A 176 -2.58 -5.97 19.78
CA THR A 176 -3.59 -7.03 19.61
C THR A 176 -3.08 -8.17 18.74
N TRP A 177 -1.77 -8.17 18.46
CA TRP A 177 -1.16 -9.13 17.57
C TRP A 177 -0.59 -10.31 18.34
N GLU A 178 -1.18 -11.49 18.17
CA GLU A 178 -0.70 -12.76 18.70
C GLU A 178 -0.08 -13.57 17.55
N PRO A 179 1.21 -13.38 17.25
CA PRO A 179 1.84 -14.06 16.14
C PRO A 179 2.23 -15.49 16.52
N ASP A 180 2.00 -16.44 15.61
CA ASP A 180 2.85 -17.62 15.55
C ASP A 180 4.24 -17.18 15.07
N THR A 181 5.17 -17.06 16.02
CA THR A 181 6.52 -16.53 15.77
C THR A 181 7.23 -17.33 14.68
N THR A 182 7.04 -18.64 14.64
CA THR A 182 7.66 -19.54 13.66
C THR A 182 7.12 -19.26 12.26
N LEU A 183 5.80 -19.16 12.12
CA LEU A 183 5.14 -18.86 10.84
C LEU A 183 5.53 -17.49 10.33
N VAL A 184 5.54 -16.46 11.18
CA VAL A 184 5.92 -15.09 10.82
C VAL A 184 7.36 -15.04 10.32
N LEU A 185 8.29 -15.76 10.96
CA LEU A 185 9.69 -15.80 10.57
C LEU A 185 9.86 -16.41 9.16
N TYR A 186 9.18 -17.54 8.90
CA TYR A 186 9.18 -18.14 7.56
C TYR A 186 8.61 -17.21 6.49
N ILE A 187 7.51 -16.52 6.78
CA ILE A 187 6.87 -15.60 5.82
C ILE A 187 7.76 -14.40 5.57
N ILE A 188 8.46 -13.84 6.59
CA ILE A 188 9.43 -12.75 6.41
C ILE A 188 10.54 -13.16 5.46
N VAL A 189 11.17 -14.32 5.70
CA VAL A 189 12.24 -14.84 4.84
C VAL A 189 11.74 -15.06 3.42
N ALA A 190 10.59 -15.73 3.26
CA ALA A 190 9.98 -15.98 1.97
C ALA A 190 9.65 -14.67 1.21
N SER A 191 9.09 -13.67 1.91
CA SER A 191 8.78 -12.36 1.34
C SER A 191 10.02 -11.60 0.91
N PHE A 192 11.09 -11.64 1.71
CA PHE A 192 12.36 -11.02 1.36
C PHE A 192 12.98 -11.67 0.11
N LEU A 193 13.06 -13.00 0.08
CA LEU A 193 13.58 -13.75 -1.07
C LEU A 193 12.71 -13.52 -2.30
N GLY A 194 11.38 -13.58 -2.17
CA GLY A 194 10.43 -13.30 -3.23
C GLY A 194 10.56 -11.88 -3.79
N ALA A 195 10.77 -10.88 -2.93
CA ALA A 195 11.01 -9.50 -3.35
C ALA A 195 12.32 -9.36 -4.14
N GLN A 196 13.39 -10.04 -3.73
CA GLN A 196 14.67 -10.04 -4.44
C GLN A 196 14.57 -10.73 -5.81
N ILE A 197 13.98 -11.92 -5.86
CA ILE A 197 13.78 -12.66 -7.09
C ILE A 197 12.84 -11.88 -8.03
N GLY A 198 11.70 -11.42 -7.53
CA GLY A 198 10.72 -10.65 -8.29
C GLY A 198 11.30 -9.35 -8.86
N SER A 199 12.13 -8.64 -8.08
CA SER A 199 12.79 -7.42 -8.57
C SER A 199 13.78 -7.69 -9.70
N ARG A 200 14.53 -8.77 -9.63
CA ARG A 200 15.49 -9.18 -10.68
C ARG A 200 14.78 -9.63 -11.96
N LEU A 201 13.75 -10.47 -11.84
CA LEU A 201 12.94 -10.93 -12.98
C LEU A 201 12.27 -9.76 -13.70
N MET A 202 11.76 -8.79 -12.96
CA MET A 202 11.08 -7.61 -13.48
C MET A 202 12.03 -6.68 -14.22
N TYR A 203 13.27 -6.55 -13.75
CA TYR A 203 14.29 -5.74 -14.42
C TYR A 203 14.69 -6.30 -15.78
N SER A 204 14.69 -7.63 -15.94
CA SER A 204 15.29 -8.29 -17.09
C SER A 204 14.30 -8.68 -18.20
N ARG A 205 13.01 -8.91 -17.93
CA ARG A 205 12.14 -9.57 -18.93
C ARG A 205 10.68 -9.07 -19.02
N ILE A 206 10.13 -8.31 -18.07
CA ILE A 206 8.70 -7.96 -18.07
C ILE A 206 8.51 -6.47 -18.35
N LYS A 207 7.71 -6.14 -19.37
CA LYS A 207 7.28 -4.75 -19.61
C LYS A 207 6.40 -4.28 -18.44
N ALA A 208 6.65 -3.06 -17.93
CA ALA A 208 5.92 -2.49 -16.81
C ALA A 208 4.38 -2.50 -17.00
N GLY A 209 3.91 -2.30 -18.24
CA GLY A 209 2.49 -2.35 -18.55
C GLY A 209 1.86 -3.75 -18.40
N THR A 210 2.59 -4.81 -18.76
CA THR A 210 2.11 -6.19 -18.59
C THR A 210 2.00 -6.55 -17.11
N LEU A 211 3.03 -6.21 -16.32
CA LEU A 211 3.00 -6.44 -14.88
C LEU A 211 1.81 -5.73 -14.21
N ARG A 212 1.59 -4.46 -14.58
CA ARG A 212 0.47 -3.66 -14.07
C ARG A 212 -0.88 -4.34 -14.37
N LYS A 213 -1.08 -4.87 -15.57
CA LYS A 213 -2.29 -5.60 -15.95
C LYS A 213 -2.47 -6.89 -15.14
N ILE A 214 -1.41 -7.70 -14.99
CA ILE A 214 -1.46 -8.94 -14.21
C ILE A 214 -1.85 -8.64 -12.76
N LEU A 215 -1.20 -7.67 -12.12
CA LEU A 215 -1.51 -7.27 -10.75
C LEU A 215 -2.94 -6.70 -10.63
N GLY A 216 -3.39 -5.92 -11.61
CA GLY A 216 -4.76 -5.40 -11.66
C GLY A 216 -5.80 -6.51 -11.72
N VAL A 217 -5.62 -7.50 -12.60
CA VAL A 217 -6.52 -8.68 -12.69
C VAL A 217 -6.50 -9.47 -11.37
N MET A 218 -5.32 -9.69 -10.79
CA MET A 218 -5.19 -10.42 -9.52
C MET A 218 -5.96 -9.72 -8.39
N LEU A 219 -5.88 -8.39 -8.30
CA LEU A 219 -6.65 -7.61 -7.32
C LEU A 219 -8.17 -7.74 -7.53
N LEU A 220 -8.63 -7.70 -8.78
CA LEU A 220 -10.05 -7.84 -9.09
C LEU A 220 -10.57 -9.24 -8.73
N VAL A 221 -9.79 -10.28 -9.01
CA VAL A 221 -10.16 -11.67 -8.63
C VAL A 221 -10.21 -11.82 -7.11
N MET A 222 -9.23 -11.27 -6.38
CA MET A 222 -9.24 -11.30 -4.91
C MET A 222 -10.43 -10.53 -4.33
N ALA A 223 -10.73 -9.35 -4.86
CA ALA A 223 -11.90 -8.57 -4.45
C ALA A 223 -13.21 -9.33 -4.66
N ALA A 224 -13.35 -9.98 -5.82
CA ALA A 224 -14.55 -10.79 -6.13
C ALA A 224 -14.69 -11.98 -5.14
N ARG A 225 -13.60 -12.64 -4.80
CA ARG A 225 -13.59 -13.75 -3.81
C ARG A 225 -14.02 -13.28 -2.43
N ILE A 226 -13.50 -12.14 -1.96
CA ILE A 226 -13.89 -11.59 -0.65
C ILE A 226 -15.39 -11.20 -0.67
N LEU A 227 -15.86 -10.57 -1.73
CA LEU A 227 -17.28 -10.19 -1.86
C LEU A 227 -18.20 -11.41 -1.91
N GLN A 228 -17.82 -12.49 -2.61
CA GLN A 228 -18.55 -13.74 -2.57
C GLN A 228 -18.68 -14.31 -1.15
N GLY A 229 -17.57 -14.31 -0.39
CA GLY A 229 -17.58 -14.77 0.99
C GLY A 229 -18.39 -13.89 1.96
N LEU A 230 -18.65 -12.63 1.60
CA LEU A 230 -19.52 -11.75 2.38
C LEU A 230 -21.01 -11.93 2.08
N LEU A 231 -21.34 -12.47 0.90
CA LEU A 231 -22.73 -12.69 0.44
C LEU A 231 -23.23 -14.10 0.69
N SER A 232 -22.33 -15.05 0.96
CA SER A 232 -22.63 -16.43 1.36
C SER A 232 -22.76 -16.59 2.86
#